data_d758718f6bb79d243a41e5aef59ce921
#
_entry.id   d758718f6bb79d243a41e5aef59ce921
#
_cell.length_a   1.000
_cell.length_b   1.000
_cell.length_c   1.000
_cell.angle_alpha   90.00
_cell.angle_beta   90.00
_cell.angle_gamma   90.00
#
_symmetry.space_group_name_H-M   'P 1'
#
loop_
_entity.id
_entity.type
_entity.pdbx_description
1 polymer ?
#
loop_
_entity_poly.entity_id
_entity_poly.type
_entity_poly.pdbx_seq_one_letter_code
_entity_poly.pdbx_strand_id
1 'polypeptide(L)'
;MSSYALRYREGARAALAVAATVWFFGASFGLVARAAGMGALAPLVMSATTFAGSAQFAVSSILGAGSGAAAAIAAAVLLNARYAPISISVASLFHGPLLRRLAESQLIVDESWALSSRGDG
;
A
#
# COMPACT_ATOMS: atom_id res chain seq x y z
N MET A 1 -10.83 -23.29 25.27
CA MET A 1 -10.03 -22.34 24.47
C MET A 1 -10.64 -20.95 24.69
N SER A 2 -9.85 -19.96 25.12
CA SER A 2 -10.37 -18.64 25.42
C SER A 2 -10.84 -17.96 24.11
N SER A 3 -11.90 -17.15 24.20
CA SER A 3 -12.44 -16.37 23.05
C SER A 3 -11.39 -15.48 22.40
N TYR A 4 -10.37 -15.06 23.12
CA TYR A 4 -9.22 -14.31 22.62
C TYR A 4 -8.36 -15.12 21.66
N ALA A 5 -8.11 -16.40 21.97
CA ALA A 5 -7.30 -17.27 21.11
C ALA A 5 -7.99 -17.57 19.76
N LEU A 6 -9.31 -17.66 19.75
CA LEU A 6 -10.08 -17.83 18.52
C LEU A 6 -10.02 -16.58 17.65
N ARG A 7 -10.26 -15.40 18.22
CA ARG A 7 -10.16 -14.10 17.50
C ARG A 7 -8.76 -13.84 16.96
N TYR A 8 -7.72 -14.19 17.73
CA TYR A 8 -6.34 -14.06 17.28
C TYR A 8 -6.05 -14.96 16.06
N ARG A 9 -6.53 -16.20 16.08
CA ARG A 9 -6.35 -17.15 14.96
C ARG A 9 -7.11 -16.73 13.71
N GLU A 10 -8.30 -16.17 13.86
CA GLU A 10 -9.08 -15.61 12.74
C GLU A 10 -8.38 -14.39 12.14
N GLY A 11 -7.92 -13.47 12.98
CA GLY A 11 -7.12 -12.32 12.56
C GLY A 11 -5.83 -12.71 11.85
N ALA A 12 -5.11 -13.71 12.37
CA ALA A 12 -3.90 -14.22 11.75
C ALA A 12 -4.15 -14.87 10.38
N ARG A 13 -5.26 -15.63 10.23
CA ARG A 13 -5.65 -16.19 8.93
C ARG A 13 -6.02 -15.12 7.92
N ALA A 14 -6.77 -14.09 8.34
CA ALA A 14 -7.11 -12.96 7.49
C ALA A 14 -5.85 -12.20 7.06
N ALA A 15 -4.92 -11.95 7.98
CA ALA A 15 -3.65 -11.32 7.69
C ALA A 15 -2.79 -12.13 6.71
N LEU A 16 -2.74 -13.47 6.84
CA LEU A 16 -2.03 -14.33 5.90
C LEU A 16 -2.64 -14.29 4.49
N ALA A 17 -3.96 -14.27 4.38
CA ALA A 17 -4.64 -14.16 3.08
C ALA A 17 -4.31 -12.83 2.41
N VAL A 18 -4.35 -11.72 3.17
CA VAL A 18 -3.97 -10.39 2.68
C VAL A 18 -2.50 -10.36 2.29
N ALA A 19 -1.61 -10.92 3.11
CA ALA A 19 -0.18 -10.98 2.82
C ALA A 19 0.11 -11.75 1.53
N ALA A 20 -0.55 -12.88 1.30
CA ALA A 20 -0.43 -13.64 0.06
C ALA A 20 -0.88 -12.82 -1.15
N THR A 21 -2.01 -12.13 -1.05
CA THR A 21 -2.53 -11.26 -2.11
C THR A 21 -1.56 -10.13 -2.42
N VAL A 22 -1.04 -9.46 -1.40
CA VAL A 22 -0.06 -8.36 -1.56
C VAL A 22 1.24 -8.88 -2.18
N TRP A 23 1.68 -10.09 -1.81
CA TRP A 23 2.86 -10.72 -2.40
C TRP A 23 2.68 -10.97 -3.90
N PHE A 24 1.56 -11.58 -4.32
CA PHE A 24 1.25 -11.80 -5.74
C PHE A 24 1.15 -10.48 -6.50
N PHE A 25 0.55 -9.46 -5.89
CA PHE A 25 0.44 -8.14 -6.47
C PHE A 25 1.81 -7.49 -6.68
N GLY A 26 2.69 -7.58 -5.69
CA GLY A 26 4.07 -7.08 -5.76
C GLY A 26 4.90 -7.80 -6.82
N ALA A 27 4.78 -9.14 -6.93
CA ALA A 27 5.45 -9.91 -7.96
C ALA A 27 4.95 -9.52 -9.37
N SER A 28 3.64 -9.35 -9.54
CA SER A 28 3.04 -8.89 -10.80
C SER A 28 3.52 -7.49 -11.17
N PHE A 29 3.60 -6.57 -10.20
CA PHE A 29 4.16 -5.25 -10.42
C PHE A 29 5.61 -5.31 -10.90
N GLY A 30 6.45 -6.14 -10.26
CA GLY A 30 7.84 -6.32 -10.65
C GLY A 30 8.00 -6.78 -12.10
N LEU A 31 7.14 -7.69 -12.56
CA LEU A 31 7.12 -8.16 -13.95
C LEU A 31 6.71 -7.05 -14.92
N VAL A 32 5.64 -6.31 -14.62
CA VAL A 32 5.15 -5.20 -15.46
C VAL A 32 6.18 -4.07 -15.53
N ALA A 33 6.79 -3.72 -14.41
CA ALA A 33 7.82 -2.68 -14.36
C ALA A 33 9.05 -3.06 -15.20
N ARG A 34 9.46 -4.33 -15.15
CA ARG A 34 10.55 -4.82 -16.00
C ARG A 34 10.19 -4.81 -17.49
N ALA A 35 8.98 -5.21 -17.83
CA ALA A 35 8.48 -5.14 -19.20
C ALA A 35 8.39 -3.70 -19.72
N ALA A 36 8.13 -2.74 -18.83
CA ALA A 36 8.15 -1.30 -19.13
C ALA A 36 9.58 -0.70 -19.21
N GLY A 37 10.62 -1.50 -19.05
CA GLY A 37 12.01 -1.04 -19.14
C GLY A 37 12.53 -0.26 -17.93
N MET A 38 11.88 -0.34 -16.78
CA MET A 38 12.22 0.46 -15.59
C MET A 38 13.51 0.00 -14.86
N GLY A 39 14.17 -1.06 -15.31
CA GLY A 39 15.32 -1.62 -14.60
C GLY A 39 14.94 -2.24 -13.25
N ALA A 40 15.93 -2.52 -12.39
CA ALA A 40 15.68 -3.18 -11.10
C ALA A 40 15.50 -2.20 -9.93
N LEU A 41 16.18 -1.06 -9.97
CA LEU A 41 16.20 -0.12 -8.84
C LEU A 41 14.89 0.68 -8.73
N ALA A 42 14.35 1.16 -9.84
CA ALA A 42 13.15 2.00 -9.83
C ALA A 42 11.91 1.30 -9.22
N PRO A 43 11.59 0.03 -9.56
CA PRO A 43 10.50 -0.69 -8.90
C PRO A 43 10.71 -0.88 -7.40
N LEU A 44 11.95 -1.10 -6.94
CA LEU A 44 12.27 -1.23 -5.52
C LEU A 44 12.03 0.07 -4.77
N VAL A 45 12.52 1.19 -5.31
CA VAL A 45 12.28 2.53 -4.73
C VAL A 45 10.80 2.85 -4.70
N MET A 46 10.07 2.55 -5.79
CA MET A 46 8.62 2.75 -5.83
C MET A 46 7.90 1.89 -4.78
N SER A 47 8.28 0.64 -4.61
CA SER A 47 7.68 -0.23 -3.60
C SER A 47 7.94 0.26 -2.17
N ALA A 48 9.05 0.95 -1.92
CA ALA A 48 9.37 1.53 -0.63
C ALA A 48 8.68 2.89 -0.36
N THR A 49 8.32 3.64 -1.40
CA THR A 49 7.84 5.02 -1.28
C THR A 49 6.39 5.22 -1.72
N THR A 50 5.84 4.32 -2.54
CA THR A 50 4.49 4.45 -3.09
C THR A 50 3.56 3.46 -2.39
N PHE A 51 2.64 3.98 -1.60
CA PHE A 51 1.71 3.15 -0.80
C PHE A 51 0.55 2.58 -1.61
N ALA A 52 0.19 3.19 -2.74
CA ALA A 52 -0.88 2.72 -3.59
C ALA A 52 -0.35 1.79 -4.67
N GLY A 53 -0.65 0.51 -4.60
CA GLY A 53 -0.31 -0.46 -5.65
C GLY A 53 -0.89 -0.07 -7.02
N SER A 54 -2.09 0.50 -7.06
CA SER A 54 -2.67 1.05 -8.29
C SER A 54 -1.81 2.15 -8.93
N ALA A 55 -1.15 3.00 -8.12
CA ALA A 55 -0.24 4.01 -8.62
C ALA A 55 1.00 3.39 -9.28
N GLN A 56 1.54 2.32 -8.69
CA GLN A 56 2.69 1.60 -9.25
C GLN A 56 2.37 1.02 -10.64
N PHE A 57 1.22 0.36 -10.78
CA PHE A 57 0.78 -0.18 -12.07
C PHE A 57 0.48 0.92 -13.09
N ALA A 58 -0.16 2.02 -12.68
CA ALA A 58 -0.44 3.14 -13.56
C ALA A 58 0.86 3.76 -14.11
N VAL A 59 1.84 4.02 -13.25
CA VAL A 59 3.16 4.54 -13.67
C VAL A 59 3.83 3.59 -14.65
N SER A 60 3.89 2.29 -14.33
CA SER A 60 4.52 1.31 -15.20
C SER A 60 3.82 1.20 -16.56
N SER A 61 2.49 1.25 -16.59
CA SER A 61 1.71 1.22 -17.82
C SER A 61 1.90 2.47 -18.68
N ILE A 62 1.91 3.65 -18.05
CA ILE A 62 2.11 4.93 -18.74
C ILE A 62 3.52 5.01 -19.35
N LEU A 63 4.53 4.59 -18.60
CA LEU A 63 5.92 4.54 -19.12
C LEU A 63 6.10 3.47 -20.18
N GLY A 64 5.51 2.28 -20.01
CA GLY A 64 5.53 1.20 -20.98
C GLY A 64 4.83 1.55 -22.30
N ALA A 65 3.82 2.42 -22.25
CA ALA A 65 3.16 2.97 -23.45
C ALA A 65 3.95 4.10 -24.12
N GLY A 66 5.14 4.43 -23.64
CA GLY A 66 5.96 5.51 -24.19
C GLY A 66 5.52 6.92 -23.82
N SER A 67 4.58 7.05 -22.88
CA SER A 67 4.17 8.35 -22.34
C SER A 67 5.23 8.93 -21.44
N GLY A 68 5.32 10.26 -21.38
CA GLY A 68 6.38 10.95 -20.64
C GLY A 68 6.29 10.79 -19.11
N ALA A 69 7.40 10.98 -18.43
CA ALA A 69 7.50 10.90 -16.98
C ALA A 69 6.53 11.85 -16.24
N ALA A 70 6.23 13.02 -16.81
CA ALA A 70 5.28 13.97 -16.24
C ALA A 70 3.87 13.37 -16.09
N ALA A 71 3.39 12.63 -17.09
CA ALA A 71 2.10 11.95 -17.03
C ALA A 71 2.10 10.83 -15.97
N ALA A 72 3.20 10.08 -15.88
CA ALA A 72 3.36 9.03 -14.86
C ALA A 72 3.37 9.60 -13.43
N ILE A 73 4.07 10.71 -13.20
CA ILE A 73 4.10 11.41 -11.92
C ILE A 73 2.71 11.94 -11.55
N ALA A 74 2.02 12.59 -12.49
CA ALA A 74 0.67 13.12 -12.27
C ALA A 74 -0.29 11.99 -11.86
N ALA A 75 -0.27 10.86 -12.56
CA ALA A 75 -1.08 9.70 -12.22
C ALA A 75 -0.75 9.14 -10.82
N ALA A 76 0.54 9.04 -10.48
CA ALA A 76 0.96 8.60 -9.16
C ALA A 76 0.45 9.51 -8.05
N VAL A 77 0.57 10.83 -8.21
CA VAL A 77 0.08 11.83 -7.25
C VAL A 77 -1.44 11.72 -7.08
N LEU A 78 -2.19 11.69 -8.16
CA LEU A 78 -3.65 11.58 -8.11
C LEU A 78 -4.12 10.31 -7.41
N LEU A 79 -3.51 9.17 -7.73
CA LEU A 79 -3.88 7.88 -7.12
C LEU A 79 -3.47 7.79 -5.64
N ASN A 80 -2.38 8.44 -5.24
CA ASN A 80 -1.98 8.50 -3.84
C ASN A 80 -2.77 9.56 -3.04
N ALA A 81 -3.42 10.52 -3.68
CA ALA A 81 -4.19 11.57 -2.99
C ALA A 81 -5.34 11.00 -2.13
N ARG A 82 -5.84 9.80 -2.44
CA ARG A 82 -6.86 9.10 -1.62
C ARG A 82 -6.41 8.81 -0.19
N TYR A 83 -5.10 8.75 0.06
CA TYR A 83 -4.59 8.56 1.43
C TYR A 83 -4.75 9.79 2.32
N ALA A 84 -5.00 10.97 1.75
CA ALA A 84 -5.24 12.18 2.55
C ALA A 84 -6.47 12.05 3.47
N PRO A 85 -7.68 11.68 2.98
CA PRO A 85 -8.84 11.46 3.85
C PRO A 85 -8.62 10.31 4.83
N ILE A 86 -7.96 9.21 4.43
CA ILE A 86 -7.62 8.11 5.34
C ILE A 86 -6.72 8.61 6.46
N SER A 87 -5.67 9.36 6.13
CA SER A 87 -4.74 9.93 7.11
C SER A 87 -5.45 10.86 8.11
N ILE A 88 -6.39 11.67 7.64
CA ILE A 88 -7.19 12.53 8.52
C ILE A 88 -8.06 11.69 9.47
N SER A 89 -8.71 10.65 8.97
CA SER A 89 -9.61 9.81 9.78
C SER A 89 -8.90 9.07 10.90
N VAL A 90 -7.62 8.72 10.71
CA VAL A 90 -6.82 7.98 11.70
C VAL A 90 -5.83 8.86 12.48
N ALA A 91 -5.72 10.14 12.16
CA ALA A 91 -4.75 11.04 12.78
C ALA A 91 -4.86 11.13 14.31
N SER A 92 -6.08 11.00 14.83
CA SER A 92 -6.36 11.00 16.26
C SER A 92 -5.84 9.77 17.00
N LEU A 93 -5.55 8.66 16.29
CA LEU A 93 -5.04 7.43 16.88
C LEU A 93 -3.54 7.49 17.16
N PHE A 94 -2.82 8.40 16.50
CA PHE A 94 -1.37 8.54 16.64
C PHE A 94 -1.00 9.59 17.69
N HIS A 95 -0.36 9.12 18.76
CA HIS A 95 0.10 9.95 19.85
C HIS A 95 1.62 9.84 19.99
N GLY A 96 2.29 10.96 20.33
CA GLY A 96 3.73 10.96 20.58
C GLY A 96 4.55 11.81 19.61
N PRO A 97 5.88 11.69 19.65
CA PRO A 97 6.78 12.49 18.84
C PRO A 97 6.61 12.20 17.34
N LEU A 98 6.91 13.18 16.50
CA LEU A 98 6.69 13.14 15.06
C LEU A 98 7.29 11.89 14.38
N LEU A 99 8.51 11.51 14.75
CA LEU A 99 9.19 10.33 14.17
C LEU A 99 8.42 9.04 14.43
N ARG A 100 7.89 8.86 15.65
CA ARG A 100 7.07 7.71 15.98
C ARG A 100 5.77 7.70 15.16
N ARG A 101 5.09 8.84 15.07
CA ARG A 101 3.86 8.98 14.27
C ARG A 101 4.11 8.68 12.80
N LEU A 102 5.24 9.13 12.25
CA LEU A 102 5.63 8.83 10.88
C LEU A 102 5.90 7.33 10.69
N ALA A 103 6.61 6.69 11.62
CA ALA A 103 6.86 5.25 11.55
C ALA A 103 5.56 4.44 11.64
N GLU A 104 4.66 4.79 12.56
CA GLU A 104 3.37 4.12 12.73
C GLU A 104 2.45 4.34 11.51
N SER A 105 2.50 5.51 10.87
CA SER A 105 1.71 5.80 9.66
C SER A 105 2.10 4.93 8.46
N GLN A 106 3.33 4.42 8.42
CA GLN A 106 3.78 3.50 7.37
C GLN A 106 3.03 2.15 7.40
N LEU A 107 2.42 1.80 8.53
CA LEU A 107 1.64 0.56 8.67
C LEU A 107 0.20 0.72 8.16
N ILE A 108 -0.23 1.95 7.84
CA ILE A 108 -1.57 2.21 7.33
C ILE A 108 -1.55 2.12 5.81
N VAL A 109 -2.12 1.04 5.33
CA VAL A 109 -2.42 0.80 3.92
C VAL A 109 -3.92 0.50 3.79
N ASP A 110 -4.46 0.52 2.58
CA ASP A 110 -5.87 0.28 2.32
C ASP A 110 -6.38 -1.00 3.01
N GLU A 111 -5.59 -2.07 2.94
CA GLU A 111 -5.93 -3.37 3.50
C GLU A 111 -5.98 -3.35 5.03
N SER A 112 -5.02 -2.70 5.68
CA SER A 112 -4.99 -2.60 7.14
C SER A 112 -6.12 -1.73 7.67
N TRP A 113 -6.46 -0.64 6.97
CA TRP A 113 -7.59 0.21 7.28
C TRP A 113 -8.92 -0.54 7.12
N ALA A 114 -9.08 -1.28 6.02
CA ALA A 114 -10.29 -2.07 5.77
C ALA A 114 -10.48 -3.20 6.80
N LEU A 115 -9.39 -3.81 7.29
CA LEU A 115 -9.46 -4.82 8.34
C LEU A 115 -9.83 -4.22 9.70
N SER A 116 -9.29 -3.04 10.03
CA SER A 116 -9.58 -2.37 11.30
C SER A 116 -11.00 -1.85 11.37
N SER A 117 -11.57 -1.35 10.27
CA SER A 117 -12.93 -0.83 10.22
C SER A 117 -14.02 -1.91 10.34
N ARG A 118 -13.69 -3.19 10.14
CA ARG A 118 -14.61 -4.31 10.35
C ARG A 118 -14.78 -4.72 11.81
N GLY A 119 -13.93 -4.23 12.69
CA GLY A 119 -13.93 -4.58 14.11
C GLY A 119 -14.93 -3.81 14.97
N ASP A 120 -15.57 -2.78 14.43
CA ASP A 120 -16.46 -1.86 15.17
C ASP A 120 -17.97 -2.18 14.98
N GLY A 121 -18.27 -3.41 14.57
CA GLY A 121 -19.64 -3.93 14.41
C GLY A 121 -20.04 -4.93 15.49
#